data_9ff509965e5d171f707e837a80c2299f
#
_entry.id   9ff509965e5d171f707e837a80c2299f
#
_cell.length_a   1.000
_cell.length_b   1.000
_cell.length_c   1.000
_cell.angle_alpha   90.00
_cell.angle_beta   90.00
_cell.angle_gamma   90.00
#
_symmetry.space_group_name_H-M   'P 1'
#
loop_
_entity.id
_entity.type
_entity.pdbx_description
1 polymer ?
#
loop_
_entity_poly.entity_id
_entity_poly.type
_entity_poly.pdbx_seq_one_letter_code
_entity_poly.pdbx_strand_id
1 'polypeptide(L)'
;MRALGLVVVYLIGAIPVGFLVARAAGGIDIRGKGSGTIGATNVLRTLGPVPAALTLLGDVAKGYVAVRAAEVIGPEPVWGALGALLAIVGNCWPVFLGFRGGKGVATALGAFLALTPAAIVPAAIVWTILAAAFRYVSLASILASVTLPIGAWILGYSPMYTGAAACAAALIAWRHHENVKRLLSGTERRLGRRASAA
;
A
#
# COMPACT_ATOMS: atom_id res chain seq x y z
N MET A 1 -20.19 11.65 16.36
CA MET A 1 -19.67 10.28 16.57
C MET A 1 -19.05 9.69 15.28
N ARG A 2 -19.76 9.60 14.14
CA ARG A 2 -19.26 9.00 12.89
C ARG A 2 -18.00 9.72 12.34
N ALA A 3 -17.97 11.04 12.32
CA ALA A 3 -16.80 11.79 11.85
C ALA A 3 -15.53 11.50 12.68
N LEU A 4 -15.66 11.38 13.99
CA LEU A 4 -14.55 11.00 14.88
C LEU A 4 -14.03 9.59 14.57
N GLY A 5 -14.94 8.65 14.30
CA GLY A 5 -14.57 7.30 13.88
C GLY A 5 -13.74 7.28 12.58
N LEU A 6 -14.11 8.08 11.58
CA LEU A 6 -13.34 8.20 10.33
C LEU A 6 -11.95 8.81 10.54
N VAL A 7 -11.82 9.76 11.47
CA VAL A 7 -10.51 10.30 11.87
C VAL A 7 -9.64 9.20 12.48
N VAL A 8 -10.20 8.36 13.36
CA VAL A 8 -9.47 7.21 13.95
C VAL A 8 -9.02 6.24 12.85
N VAL A 9 -9.88 5.93 11.89
CA VAL A 9 -9.56 5.05 10.75
C VAL A 9 -8.38 5.61 9.93
N TYR A 10 -8.40 6.92 9.63
CA TYR A 10 -7.27 7.59 8.97
C TYR A 10 -5.99 7.50 9.83
N LEU A 11 -6.07 7.72 11.13
CA LEU A 11 -4.92 7.66 12.03
C LEU A 11 -4.31 6.26 12.10
N ILE A 12 -5.13 5.19 12.09
CA ILE A 12 -4.64 3.81 11.97
C ILE A 12 -3.85 3.64 10.68
N GLY A 13 -4.38 4.09 9.54
CA GLY A 13 -3.68 4.07 8.26
C GLY A 13 -2.39 4.90 8.25
N ALA A 14 -2.37 6.00 9.00
CA ALA A 14 -1.25 6.92 9.10
C ALA A 14 -0.10 6.40 9.98
N ILE A 15 -0.27 5.29 10.73
CA ILE A 15 0.82 4.67 11.49
C ILE A 15 1.99 4.37 10.54
N PRO A 16 3.17 5.00 10.74
CA PRO A 16 4.25 4.94 9.77
C PRO A 16 5.16 3.72 10.03
N VAL A 17 4.64 2.50 9.79
CA VAL A 17 5.29 1.24 10.18
C VAL A 17 6.71 1.14 9.66
N GLY A 18 6.95 1.40 8.36
CA GLY A 18 8.30 1.30 7.81
C GLY A 18 9.30 2.31 8.38
N PHE A 19 8.84 3.49 8.79
CA PHE A 19 9.68 4.45 9.50
C PHE A 19 10.04 3.93 10.90
N LEU A 20 9.06 3.41 11.63
CA LEU A 20 9.26 2.87 12.98
C LEU A 20 10.20 1.66 12.95
N VAL A 21 9.98 0.73 12.01
CA VAL A 21 10.85 -0.44 11.82
C VAL A 21 12.28 0.00 11.46
N ALA A 22 12.45 0.98 10.56
CA ALA A 22 13.78 1.45 10.17
C ALA A 22 14.51 2.15 11.34
N ARG A 23 13.78 2.87 12.17
CA ARG A 23 14.34 3.46 13.41
C ARG A 23 14.77 2.39 14.41
N ALA A 24 13.93 1.36 14.62
CA ALA A 24 14.21 0.29 15.57
C ALA A 24 15.35 -0.63 15.10
N ALA A 25 15.37 -1.00 13.81
CA ALA A 25 16.34 -1.96 13.27
C ALA A 25 17.69 -1.35 12.85
N GLY A 26 17.73 -0.06 12.53
CA GLY A 26 18.93 0.57 11.97
C GLY A 26 19.22 1.98 12.49
N GLY A 27 18.44 2.51 13.42
CA GLY A 27 18.63 3.88 13.95
C GLY A 27 18.46 5.00 12.92
N ILE A 28 17.95 4.70 11.70
CA ILE A 28 17.95 5.62 10.56
C ILE A 28 16.56 6.19 10.24
N ASP A 29 16.53 7.38 9.62
CA ASP A 29 15.34 7.86 8.92
C ASP A 29 15.36 7.34 7.47
N ILE A 30 14.48 6.39 7.19
CA ILE A 30 14.37 5.74 5.87
C ILE A 30 13.99 6.71 4.75
N ARG A 31 13.43 7.88 5.06
CA ARG A 31 13.05 8.90 4.08
C ARG A 31 14.27 9.58 3.46
N GLY A 32 15.42 9.58 4.14
CA GLY A 32 16.70 10.04 3.61
C GLY A 32 17.48 8.98 2.82
N LYS A 33 16.93 7.77 2.63
CA LYS A 33 17.62 6.65 1.99
C LYS A 33 16.83 6.07 0.82
N GLY A 34 17.53 5.51 -0.14
CA GLY A 34 16.95 4.75 -1.25
C GLY A 34 15.97 5.57 -2.11
N SER A 35 14.69 5.20 -2.08
CA SER A 35 13.61 5.91 -2.80
C SER A 35 12.95 7.03 -2.01
N GLY A 36 13.37 7.27 -0.78
CA GLY A 36 12.79 8.30 0.08
C GLY A 36 11.40 7.99 0.65
N THR A 37 10.87 6.77 0.41
CA THR A 37 9.54 6.35 0.90
C THR A 37 9.65 5.42 2.10
N ILE A 38 8.60 5.34 2.91
CA ILE A 38 8.54 4.47 4.08
C ILE A 38 8.12 3.02 3.76
N GLY A 39 7.90 2.65 2.49
CA GLY A 39 7.36 1.35 2.11
C GLY A 39 8.37 0.21 2.21
N ALA A 40 7.86 -1.03 2.35
CA ALA A 40 8.65 -2.25 2.52
C ALA A 40 9.75 -2.45 1.45
N THR A 41 9.51 -2.06 0.20
CA THR A 41 10.52 -2.16 -0.87
C THR A 41 11.74 -1.26 -0.62
N ASN A 42 11.55 -0.07 -0.05
CA ASN A 42 12.65 0.80 0.33
C ASN A 42 13.40 0.24 1.53
N VAL A 43 12.68 -0.27 2.52
CA VAL A 43 13.26 -0.94 3.70
C VAL A 43 14.07 -2.18 3.27
N LEU A 44 13.55 -2.99 2.33
CA LEU A 44 14.27 -4.15 1.78
C LEU A 44 15.64 -3.77 1.18
N ARG A 45 15.67 -2.69 0.41
CA ARG A 45 16.89 -2.22 -0.25
C ARG A 45 17.92 -1.64 0.71
N THR A 46 17.46 -1.12 1.85
CA THR A 46 18.30 -0.38 2.80
C THR A 46 18.72 -1.23 3.99
N LEU A 47 17.81 -2.01 4.54
CA LEU A 47 18.00 -2.75 5.80
C LEU A 47 17.85 -4.27 5.65
N GLY A 48 17.50 -4.76 4.46
CA GLY A 48 17.38 -6.19 4.19
C GLY A 48 15.99 -6.78 4.44
N PRO A 49 15.90 -8.13 4.36
CA PRO A 49 14.60 -8.82 4.24
C PRO A 49 13.76 -8.83 5.53
N VAL A 50 14.36 -8.97 6.69
CA VAL A 50 13.61 -9.07 7.96
C VAL A 50 12.88 -7.76 8.28
N PRO A 51 13.55 -6.58 8.31
CA PRO A 51 12.85 -5.31 8.50
C PRO A 51 11.81 -5.04 7.40
N ALA A 52 12.06 -5.45 6.17
CA ALA A 52 11.10 -5.31 5.07
C ALA A 52 9.85 -6.15 5.28
N ALA A 53 10.00 -7.40 5.72
CA ALA A 53 8.87 -8.28 6.04
C ALA A 53 8.02 -7.71 7.18
N LEU A 54 8.64 -7.23 8.25
CA LEU A 54 7.94 -6.57 9.36
C LEU A 54 7.17 -5.32 8.87
N THR A 55 7.79 -4.53 8.00
CA THR A 55 7.14 -3.36 7.40
C THR A 55 5.93 -3.78 6.55
N LEU A 56 6.09 -4.80 5.70
CA LEU A 56 5.02 -5.31 4.85
C LEU A 56 3.84 -5.82 5.69
N LEU A 57 4.12 -6.69 6.66
CA LEU A 57 3.10 -7.26 7.53
C LEU A 57 2.37 -6.19 8.34
N GLY A 58 3.08 -5.23 8.90
CA GLY A 58 2.48 -4.14 9.66
C GLY A 58 1.65 -3.19 8.78
N ASP A 59 2.09 -2.89 7.54
CA ASP A 59 1.31 -2.08 6.61
C ASP A 59 0.05 -2.82 6.11
N VAL A 60 0.11 -4.14 5.92
CA VAL A 60 -1.06 -4.99 5.62
C VAL A 60 -2.00 -5.03 6.82
N ALA A 61 -1.48 -5.29 8.01
CA ALA A 61 -2.28 -5.38 9.23
C ALA A 61 -3.04 -4.08 9.51
N LYS A 62 -2.39 -2.91 9.40
CA LYS A 62 -3.07 -1.64 9.64
C LYS A 62 -4.19 -1.37 8.63
N GLY A 63 -4.00 -1.77 7.35
CA GLY A 63 -5.05 -1.65 6.33
C GLY A 63 -6.26 -2.50 6.66
N TYR A 64 -6.05 -3.75 7.05
CA TYR A 64 -7.11 -4.66 7.49
C TYR A 64 -7.85 -4.13 8.73
N VAL A 65 -7.11 -3.74 9.76
CA VAL A 65 -7.67 -3.22 11.02
C VAL A 65 -8.45 -1.92 10.80
N ALA A 66 -7.98 -1.04 9.94
CA ALA A 66 -8.66 0.21 9.61
C ALA A 66 -10.05 -0.04 8.99
N VAL A 67 -10.16 -1.02 8.10
CA VAL A 67 -11.45 -1.43 7.52
C VAL A 67 -12.37 -1.99 8.61
N ARG A 68 -11.87 -2.92 9.45
CA ARG A 68 -12.68 -3.48 10.54
C ARG A 68 -13.13 -2.40 11.54
N ALA A 69 -12.28 -1.43 11.84
CA ALA A 69 -12.66 -0.28 12.68
C ALA A 69 -13.74 0.60 12.00
N ALA A 70 -13.69 0.77 10.68
CA ALA A 70 -14.69 1.52 9.95
C ALA A 70 -16.05 0.81 9.94
N GLU A 71 -16.08 -0.52 9.81
CA GLU A 71 -17.32 -1.32 9.84
C GLU A 71 -18.05 -1.27 11.21
N VAL A 72 -17.36 -0.91 12.29
CA VAL A 72 -17.98 -0.64 13.60
C VAL A 72 -18.80 0.66 13.60
N ILE A 73 -18.49 1.60 12.69
CA ILE A 73 -19.21 2.89 12.57
C ILE A 73 -20.63 2.68 12.01
N GLY A 74 -20.80 1.66 11.15
CA GLY A 74 -22.08 1.25 10.58
C GLY A 74 -21.96 0.00 9.72
N PRO A 75 -23.05 -0.78 9.57
CA PRO A 75 -23.03 -2.04 8.86
C PRO A 75 -23.06 -1.90 7.32
N GLU A 76 -23.34 -0.72 6.79
CA GLU A 76 -23.46 -0.51 5.36
C GLU A 76 -22.10 -0.60 4.66
N PRO A 77 -22.03 -1.15 3.44
CA PRO A 77 -20.76 -1.30 2.70
C PRO A 77 -19.95 -0.01 2.51
N VAL A 78 -20.59 1.14 2.57
CA VAL A 78 -19.92 2.45 2.45
C VAL A 78 -18.88 2.67 3.54
N TRP A 79 -19.08 2.16 4.77
CA TRP A 79 -18.13 2.35 5.87
C TRP A 79 -16.85 1.57 5.63
N GLY A 80 -16.95 0.30 5.22
CA GLY A 80 -15.79 -0.49 4.82
C GLY A 80 -15.04 0.14 3.65
N ALA A 81 -15.75 0.62 2.63
CA ALA A 81 -15.18 1.31 1.48
C ALA A 81 -14.41 2.58 1.89
N LEU A 82 -15.01 3.43 2.73
CA LEU A 82 -14.36 4.60 3.30
C LEU A 82 -13.15 4.22 4.16
N GLY A 83 -13.28 3.15 4.95
CA GLY A 83 -12.20 2.59 5.75
C GLY A 83 -10.96 2.24 4.93
N ALA A 84 -11.16 1.56 3.81
CA ALA A 84 -10.09 1.21 2.88
C ALA A 84 -9.40 2.45 2.30
N LEU A 85 -10.17 3.41 1.80
CA LEU A 85 -9.63 4.64 1.21
C LEU A 85 -8.89 5.48 2.23
N LEU A 86 -9.46 5.68 3.42
CA LEU A 86 -8.83 6.46 4.50
C LEU A 86 -7.54 5.81 5.01
N ALA A 87 -7.50 4.48 5.11
CA ALA A 87 -6.26 3.78 5.48
C ALA A 87 -5.16 3.99 4.44
N ILE A 88 -5.48 3.91 3.14
CA ILE A 88 -4.53 4.13 2.05
C ILE A 88 -4.07 5.58 2.01
N VAL A 89 -4.99 6.54 2.16
CA VAL A 89 -4.68 7.98 2.27
C VAL A 89 -3.78 8.24 3.48
N GLY A 90 -4.09 7.67 4.65
CA GLY A 90 -3.26 7.78 5.84
C GLY A 90 -1.83 7.26 5.64
N ASN A 91 -1.67 6.12 4.95
CA ASN A 91 -0.34 5.61 4.61
C ASN A 91 0.40 6.51 3.62
N CYS A 92 -0.29 7.10 2.64
CA CYS A 92 0.31 7.98 1.62
C CYS A 92 0.70 9.34 2.20
N TRP A 93 -0.11 9.87 3.10
CA TRP A 93 0.06 11.17 3.74
C TRP A 93 -0.13 11.06 5.25
N PRO A 94 0.80 10.40 5.97
CA PRO A 94 0.70 10.26 7.41
C PRO A 94 0.95 11.60 8.11
N VAL A 95 0.00 12.03 8.94
CA VAL A 95 0.12 13.24 9.75
C VAL A 95 1.37 13.22 10.65
N PHE A 96 1.72 12.04 11.17
CA PHE A 96 2.88 11.82 12.05
C PHE A 96 4.24 12.08 11.38
N LEU A 97 4.29 12.15 10.04
CA LEU A 97 5.53 12.37 9.27
C LEU A 97 5.46 13.63 8.39
N GLY A 98 4.60 14.59 8.72
CA GLY A 98 4.39 15.81 7.93
C GLY A 98 3.90 15.47 6.51
N PHE A 99 2.99 14.51 6.40
CA PHE A 99 2.34 14.07 5.16
C PHE A 99 3.29 13.48 4.09
N ARG A 100 4.47 12.99 4.51
CA ARG A 100 5.47 12.34 3.63
C ARG A 100 5.53 10.84 3.90
N GLY A 101 4.68 10.07 3.23
CA GLY A 101 4.49 8.65 3.48
C GLY A 101 4.88 7.71 2.32
N GLY A 102 4.16 6.58 2.25
CA GLY A 102 4.34 5.52 1.28
C GLY A 102 3.49 5.71 0.00
N LYS A 103 3.21 4.58 -0.66
CA LYS A 103 2.42 4.52 -1.90
C LYS A 103 1.10 3.76 -1.75
N GLY A 104 0.83 3.24 -0.57
CA GLY A 104 -0.44 2.62 -0.23
C GLY A 104 -0.61 1.15 -0.64
N VAL A 105 0.32 0.53 -1.36
CA VAL A 105 0.14 -0.83 -1.93
C VAL A 105 -0.10 -1.90 -0.86
N ALA A 106 0.77 -1.99 0.15
CA ALA A 106 0.62 -2.98 1.22
C ALA A 106 -0.60 -2.70 2.10
N THR A 107 -0.89 -1.42 2.36
CA THR A 107 -2.10 -1.01 3.09
C THR A 107 -3.36 -1.33 2.30
N ALA A 108 -3.36 -1.14 0.97
CA ALA A 108 -4.46 -1.54 0.10
C ALA A 108 -4.63 -3.08 0.11
N LEU A 109 -3.54 -3.85 0.04
CA LEU A 109 -3.61 -5.31 0.17
C LEU A 109 -4.35 -5.70 1.45
N GLY A 110 -4.01 -5.13 2.59
CA GLY A 110 -4.68 -5.41 3.86
C GLY A 110 -6.15 -4.98 3.88
N ALA A 111 -6.44 -3.78 3.38
CA ALA A 111 -7.79 -3.26 3.33
C ALA A 111 -8.72 -4.12 2.45
N PHE A 112 -8.24 -4.54 1.28
CA PHE A 112 -9.04 -5.35 0.36
C PHE A 112 -9.04 -6.86 0.71
N LEU A 113 -8.07 -7.34 1.50
CA LEU A 113 -8.22 -8.63 2.17
C LEU A 113 -9.41 -8.66 3.14
N ALA A 114 -9.73 -7.52 3.75
CA ALA A 114 -10.93 -7.41 4.59
C ALA A 114 -12.22 -7.33 3.77
N LEU A 115 -12.24 -6.62 2.63
CA LEU A 115 -13.44 -6.33 1.85
C LEU A 115 -13.71 -7.34 0.73
N THR A 116 -12.66 -7.72 -0.02
CA THR A 116 -12.78 -8.50 -1.26
C THR A 116 -11.67 -9.56 -1.35
N PRO A 117 -11.59 -10.49 -0.37
CA PRO A 117 -10.44 -11.42 -0.27
C PRO A 117 -10.22 -12.26 -1.54
N ALA A 118 -11.30 -12.72 -2.21
CA ALA A 118 -11.14 -13.50 -3.43
C ALA A 118 -10.59 -12.67 -4.61
N ALA A 119 -10.87 -11.36 -4.67
CA ALA A 119 -10.33 -10.48 -5.71
C ALA A 119 -8.83 -10.17 -5.52
N ILE A 120 -8.29 -10.39 -4.33
CA ILE A 120 -6.85 -10.29 -4.07
C ILE A 120 -6.07 -11.39 -4.79
N VAL A 121 -6.65 -12.56 -4.98
CA VAL A 121 -5.95 -13.71 -5.60
C VAL A 121 -5.45 -13.37 -7.02
N PRO A 122 -6.29 -12.96 -7.98
CA PRO A 122 -5.81 -12.58 -9.31
C PRO A 122 -4.84 -11.38 -9.27
N ALA A 123 -5.05 -10.40 -8.39
CA ALA A 123 -4.14 -9.28 -8.24
C ALA A 123 -2.75 -9.72 -7.72
N ALA A 124 -2.70 -10.66 -6.77
CA ALA A 124 -1.46 -11.22 -6.25
C ALA A 124 -0.73 -12.07 -7.31
N ILE A 125 -1.47 -12.84 -8.13
CA ILE A 125 -0.91 -13.60 -9.25
C ILE A 125 -0.25 -12.65 -10.25
N VAL A 126 -0.97 -11.60 -10.68
CA VAL A 126 -0.42 -10.58 -11.60
C VAL A 126 0.82 -9.92 -11.01
N TRP A 127 0.77 -9.53 -9.73
CA TRP A 127 1.93 -8.95 -9.06
C TRP A 127 3.14 -9.88 -9.07
N THR A 128 2.94 -11.16 -8.73
CA THR A 128 4.01 -12.16 -8.63
C THR A 128 4.63 -12.44 -9.98
N ILE A 129 3.82 -12.65 -11.02
CA ILE A 129 4.29 -12.88 -12.38
C ILE A 129 5.12 -11.70 -12.88
N LEU A 130 4.61 -10.48 -12.74
CA LEU A 130 5.29 -9.28 -13.24
C LEU A 130 6.56 -8.97 -12.44
N ALA A 131 6.53 -9.16 -11.11
CA ALA A 131 7.70 -8.97 -10.26
C ALA A 131 8.79 -10.00 -10.56
N ALA A 132 8.44 -11.24 -10.84
CA ALA A 132 9.39 -12.30 -11.22
C ALA A 132 9.96 -12.07 -12.64
N ALA A 133 9.11 -11.79 -13.62
CA ALA A 133 9.52 -11.65 -15.02
C ALA A 133 10.33 -10.38 -15.28
N PHE A 134 9.86 -9.24 -14.81
CA PHE A 134 10.47 -7.93 -15.13
C PHE A 134 11.34 -7.38 -14.00
N ARG A 135 11.18 -7.86 -12.78
CA ARG A 135 11.87 -7.41 -11.57
C ARG A 135 11.61 -5.94 -11.21
N TYR A 136 10.52 -5.34 -11.72
CA TYR A 136 10.05 -4.01 -11.38
C TYR A 136 8.85 -4.06 -10.42
N VAL A 137 9.11 -3.85 -9.11
CA VAL A 137 8.05 -3.83 -8.08
C VAL A 137 7.00 -2.76 -8.38
N SER A 138 7.40 -1.62 -8.92
CA SER A 138 6.48 -0.53 -9.27
C SER A 138 5.50 -0.91 -10.37
N LEU A 139 5.97 -1.54 -11.46
CA LEU A 139 5.13 -2.04 -12.55
C LEU A 139 4.14 -3.09 -12.03
N ALA A 140 4.65 -4.07 -11.29
CA ALA A 140 3.83 -5.12 -10.69
C ALA A 140 2.72 -4.53 -9.78
N SER A 141 3.07 -3.54 -8.94
CA SER A 141 2.13 -2.91 -8.02
C SER A 141 1.05 -2.10 -8.73
N ILE A 142 1.39 -1.37 -9.79
CA ILE A 142 0.41 -0.61 -10.58
C ILE A 142 -0.56 -1.57 -11.26
N LEU A 143 -0.08 -2.58 -11.98
CA LEU A 143 -0.93 -3.50 -12.73
C LEU A 143 -1.77 -4.39 -11.81
N ALA A 144 -1.21 -4.87 -10.69
CA ALA A 144 -1.99 -5.58 -9.68
C ALA A 144 -3.10 -4.70 -9.07
N SER A 145 -2.84 -3.42 -8.82
CA SER A 145 -3.87 -2.51 -8.31
C SER A 145 -5.01 -2.29 -9.30
N VAL A 146 -4.73 -2.28 -10.60
CA VAL A 146 -5.77 -2.21 -11.66
C VAL A 146 -6.55 -3.52 -11.79
N THR A 147 -5.91 -4.66 -11.58
CA THR A 147 -6.58 -5.97 -11.61
C THR A 147 -7.61 -6.12 -10.48
N LEU A 148 -7.39 -5.48 -9.35
CA LEU A 148 -8.24 -5.61 -8.16
C LEU A 148 -9.71 -5.18 -8.40
N PRO A 149 -10.04 -3.98 -8.90
CA PRO A 149 -11.43 -3.61 -9.17
C PRO A 149 -12.07 -4.46 -10.26
N ILE A 150 -11.31 -4.92 -11.24
CA ILE A 150 -11.80 -5.83 -12.29
C ILE A 150 -12.20 -7.18 -11.67
N GLY A 151 -11.33 -7.75 -10.83
CA GLY A 151 -11.62 -8.97 -10.11
C GLY A 151 -12.81 -8.83 -9.15
N ALA A 152 -12.91 -7.71 -8.43
CA ALA A 152 -14.04 -7.44 -7.55
C ALA A 152 -15.38 -7.35 -8.31
N TRP A 153 -15.37 -6.72 -9.47
CA TRP A 153 -16.55 -6.63 -10.34
C TRP A 153 -16.97 -8.00 -10.89
N ILE A 154 -16.03 -8.76 -11.46
CA ILE A 154 -16.29 -10.10 -12.02
C ILE A 154 -16.83 -11.06 -10.95
N LEU A 155 -16.31 -10.98 -9.73
CA LEU A 155 -16.72 -11.84 -8.60
C LEU A 155 -17.99 -11.35 -7.89
N GLY A 156 -18.66 -10.31 -8.38
CA GLY A 156 -19.94 -9.84 -7.87
C GLY A 156 -19.88 -9.16 -6.49
N TYR A 157 -18.73 -8.61 -6.12
CA TYR A 157 -18.64 -7.80 -4.90
C TYR A 157 -19.46 -6.51 -5.00
N SER A 158 -19.83 -5.95 -3.84
CA SER A 158 -20.59 -4.69 -3.76
C SER A 158 -20.01 -3.60 -4.67
N PRO A 159 -20.87 -2.84 -5.39
CA PRO A 159 -20.42 -1.68 -6.19
C PRO A 159 -19.60 -0.67 -5.37
N MET A 160 -19.89 -0.53 -4.06
CA MET A 160 -19.11 0.34 -3.17
C MET A 160 -17.67 -0.16 -3.00
N TYR A 161 -17.46 -1.47 -2.83
CA TYR A 161 -16.12 -2.06 -2.72
C TYR A 161 -15.36 -2.03 -4.04
N THR A 162 -16.05 -2.29 -5.15
CA THR A 162 -15.49 -2.19 -6.50
C THR A 162 -15.07 -0.75 -6.81
N GLY A 163 -15.92 0.23 -6.49
CA GLY A 163 -15.61 1.66 -6.64
C GLY A 163 -14.44 2.10 -5.76
N ALA A 164 -14.39 1.65 -4.49
CA ALA A 164 -13.26 1.92 -3.60
C ALA A 164 -11.95 1.30 -4.15
N ALA A 165 -12.01 0.10 -4.72
CA ALA A 165 -10.85 -0.55 -5.35
C ALA A 165 -10.36 0.25 -6.57
N ALA A 166 -11.28 0.79 -7.40
CA ALA A 166 -10.93 1.64 -8.53
C ALA A 166 -10.28 2.96 -8.08
N CYS A 167 -10.83 3.61 -7.05
CA CYS A 167 -10.23 4.81 -6.45
C CYS A 167 -8.84 4.52 -5.85
N ALA A 168 -8.69 3.39 -5.17
CA ALA A 168 -7.40 2.95 -4.63
C ALA A 168 -6.37 2.69 -5.74
N ALA A 169 -6.79 2.04 -6.84
CA ALA A 169 -5.93 1.80 -8.01
C ALA A 169 -5.46 3.10 -8.64
N ALA A 170 -6.37 4.06 -8.84
CA ALA A 170 -6.04 5.39 -9.36
C ALA A 170 -5.06 6.14 -8.45
N LEU A 171 -5.30 6.10 -7.13
CA LEU A 171 -4.42 6.71 -6.14
C LEU A 171 -3.02 6.06 -6.12
N ILE A 172 -2.94 4.73 -6.15
CA ILE A 172 -1.69 3.99 -6.22
C ILE A 172 -0.93 4.33 -7.51
N ALA A 173 -1.61 4.32 -8.66
CA ALA A 173 -0.99 4.69 -9.93
C ALA A 173 -0.43 6.11 -9.89
N TRP A 174 -1.19 7.07 -9.37
CA TRP A 174 -0.74 8.45 -9.20
C TRP A 174 0.47 8.54 -8.26
N ARG A 175 0.46 7.83 -7.12
CA ARG A 175 1.61 7.77 -6.19
C ARG A 175 2.86 7.12 -6.80
N HIS A 176 2.72 6.44 -7.93
CA HIS A 176 3.83 5.85 -8.69
C HIS A 176 4.31 6.71 -9.88
N HIS A 177 3.84 7.96 -10.05
CA HIS A 177 4.19 8.79 -11.20
C HIS A 177 5.70 8.91 -11.44
N GLU A 178 6.51 9.08 -10.39
CA GLU A 178 7.98 9.10 -10.52
C GLU A 178 8.57 7.75 -10.94
N ASN A 179 7.93 6.64 -10.54
CA ASN A 179 8.34 5.32 -11.02
C ASN A 179 8.00 5.13 -12.50
N VAL A 180 6.82 5.61 -12.93
CA VAL A 180 6.41 5.58 -14.34
C VAL A 180 7.40 6.36 -15.18
N LYS A 181 7.81 7.56 -14.78
CA LYS A 181 8.87 8.33 -15.47
C LYS A 181 10.17 7.52 -15.60
N ARG A 182 10.60 6.85 -14.50
CA ARG A 182 11.81 6.02 -14.53
C ARG A 182 11.65 4.74 -15.36
N LEU A 183 10.46 4.14 -15.39
CA LEU A 183 10.17 2.99 -16.25
C LEU A 183 10.28 3.37 -17.73
N LEU A 184 9.71 4.50 -18.11
CA LEU A 184 9.76 5.02 -19.49
C LEU A 184 11.17 5.40 -19.92
N SER A 185 11.99 5.94 -19.00
CA SER A 185 13.40 6.28 -19.27
C SER A 185 14.40 5.11 -19.08
N GLY A 186 13.90 3.91 -18.71
CA GLY A 186 14.76 2.72 -18.48
C GLY A 186 15.62 2.80 -17.20
N THR A 187 15.36 3.78 -16.33
CA THR A 187 16.17 4.04 -15.11
C THR A 187 15.52 3.49 -13.82
N GLU A 188 14.39 2.79 -13.92
CA GLU A 188 13.73 2.21 -12.74
C GLU A 188 14.57 1.08 -12.12
N ARG A 189 14.62 1.05 -10.80
CA ARG A 189 15.42 0.09 -10.04
C ARG A 189 14.80 -1.29 -10.05
N ARG A 190 15.53 -2.29 -10.52
CA ARG A 190 15.12 -3.70 -10.50
C ARG A 190 15.26 -4.31 -9.10
N LEU A 191 14.40 -5.28 -8.77
CA LEU A 191 14.51 -6.08 -7.56
C LEU A 191 15.83 -6.89 -7.58
N GLY A 192 16.52 -6.94 -6.42
CA GLY A 192 17.77 -7.70 -6.26
C GLY A 192 19.05 -7.01 -6.80
N ARG A 193 18.98 -5.82 -7.40
CA ARG A 193 20.18 -5.00 -7.59
C ARG A 193 20.47 -4.22 -6.31
N ARG A 194 21.60 -4.49 -5.65
CA ARG A 194 22.12 -3.63 -4.59
C ARG A 194 22.37 -2.25 -5.19
N ALA A 195 22.08 -1.18 -4.43
CA ALA A 195 22.57 0.14 -4.80
C ALA A 195 24.11 0.02 -4.87
N SER A 196 24.70 0.31 -6.04
CA SER A 196 26.14 0.54 -6.10
C SER A 196 26.43 1.63 -5.08
N ALA A 197 27.34 1.33 -4.14
CA ALA A 197 27.88 2.35 -3.27
C ALA A 197 28.50 3.44 -4.16
N ALA A 198 27.89 4.61 -4.16
CA ALA A 198 28.49 5.86 -4.62
C ALA A 198 28.90 6.63 -3.40
#